data_b9c3ec41a5e7462430fcd42575e9bef0
#
_entry.id   b9c3ec41a5e7462430fcd42575e9bef0
#
_cell.length_a   1.000
_cell.length_b   1.000
_cell.length_c   1.000
_cell.angle_alpha   90.00
_cell.angle_beta   90.00
_cell.angle_gamma   90.00
#
_symmetry.space_group_name_H-M   'P 1'
#
loop_
_entity.id
_entity.type
_entity.pdbx_description
1 polymer ?
#
loop_
_entity_poly.entity_id
_entity_poly.type
_entity_poly.pdbx_seq_one_letter_code
_entity_poly.pdbx_strand_id
1 'polypeptide(L)'
;LGDVYKRQDLNDGRFGPAAFLGPAIREPEKNFAKYEFEDIEEGSIQTSINGGWVSMVQLYFISAWIPPKDQNNNFSLRKITGKDEYIFSYTSEPLSIFAGESGTYSSQFYVGPKDQKVLAGLADYLDLTIDYGFLWMVGKPIFWTMEKIESYVGNWGWAIVLVTLLIKFGLYPLSKASLKSMAKMRELQPELTRLKELYGDDRQKFSQEMMGVYKREKVNPAGGCFPILLQMPVFIALYWVLLESVEIRHAPWILWIEDLSARDPYFILPLIMGGSMLLMQKTQPMPTCLLYTSDAADDLTRV
;
A
#
# COMPACT_ATOMS: atom_id res chain seq x y z
N LEU A 1 27.49 17.49 9.04
CA LEU A 1 27.51 16.48 7.98
C LEU A 1 26.19 16.48 7.23
N GLY A 2 26.20 16.35 5.93
CA GLY A 2 25.00 16.35 5.10
C GLY A 2 25.27 15.81 3.71
N ASP A 3 24.19 15.53 3.00
CA ASP A 3 24.22 15.09 1.61
C ASP A 3 23.30 15.95 0.76
N VAL A 4 23.54 15.96 -0.56
CA VAL A 4 22.80 16.75 -1.54
C VAL A 4 21.99 15.79 -2.41
N TYR A 5 20.69 16.01 -2.45
CA TYR A 5 19.77 15.24 -3.29
C TYR A 5 19.20 16.12 -4.40
N LYS A 6 19.24 15.62 -5.62
CA LYS A 6 18.56 16.23 -6.77
C LYS A 6 17.18 15.57 -6.92
N ARG A 7 16.14 16.39 -6.91
CA ARG A 7 14.76 15.91 -7.15
C ARG A 7 14.70 15.14 -8.47
N GLN A 8 14.13 13.96 -8.43
CA GLN A 8 13.81 13.18 -9.62
C GLN A 8 12.30 13.22 -9.80
N ASP A 9 11.85 13.74 -10.94
CA ASP A 9 10.44 13.69 -11.30
C ASP A 9 10.08 12.26 -11.70
N LEU A 10 9.67 11.48 -10.71
CA LEU A 10 9.14 10.11 -10.90
C LEU A 10 7.63 10.12 -11.21
N ASN A 11 7.14 11.19 -11.82
CA ASN A 11 5.74 11.31 -12.20
C ASN A 11 5.45 10.44 -13.44
N ASP A 12 5.61 9.13 -13.27
CA ASP A 12 5.44 8.09 -14.31
C ASP A 12 3.97 7.85 -14.71
N GLY A 13 3.04 8.75 -14.36
CA GLY A 13 1.62 8.58 -14.66
C GLY A 13 1.01 7.31 -14.08
N ARG A 14 1.61 6.72 -13.06
CA ARG A 14 1.11 5.50 -12.41
C ARG A 14 -0.19 5.81 -11.70
N PHE A 15 -1.25 5.18 -12.15
CA PHE A 15 -2.51 5.12 -11.43
C PHE A 15 -2.31 4.22 -10.20
N GLY A 16 -2.37 4.79 -8.99
CA GLY A 16 -2.29 4.04 -7.74
C GLY A 16 -1.70 4.88 -6.60
N PRO A 17 -1.79 4.41 -5.38
CA PRO A 17 -1.12 5.05 -4.26
C PRO A 17 0.40 5.04 -4.51
N ALA A 18 1.00 6.21 -4.55
CA ALA A 18 2.44 6.38 -4.74
C ALA A 18 3.18 6.07 -3.44
N ALA A 19 4.32 5.39 -3.55
CA ALA A 19 5.24 5.26 -2.44
C ALA A 19 5.79 6.64 -2.04
N PHE A 20 6.09 6.81 -0.75
CA PHE A 20 6.69 8.04 -0.29
C PHE A 20 8.11 8.18 -0.85
N LEU A 21 8.37 9.32 -1.49
CA LEU A 21 9.67 9.69 -2.03
C LEU A 21 10.01 11.09 -1.50
N GLY A 22 10.94 11.15 -0.58
CA GLY A 22 11.28 12.43 0.01
C GLY A 22 12.14 12.32 1.27
N PRO A 23 12.51 13.44 1.85
CA PRO A 23 13.26 13.47 3.09
C PRO A 23 12.38 13.13 4.29
N ALA A 24 12.99 12.44 5.25
CA ALA A 24 12.36 12.08 6.50
C ALA A 24 13.33 12.26 7.67
N ILE A 25 12.78 12.63 8.83
CA ILE A 25 13.52 12.85 10.06
C ILE A 25 12.82 12.13 11.21
N ARG A 26 13.60 11.64 12.17
CA ARG A 26 13.06 11.31 13.48
C ARG A 26 12.89 12.58 14.31
N GLU A 27 11.69 12.83 14.80
CA GLU A 27 11.36 13.97 15.65
C GLU A 27 11.06 13.53 17.08
N PRO A 28 11.12 14.45 18.07
CA PRO A 28 10.80 14.14 19.47
C PRO A 28 9.36 13.62 19.65
N GLU A 29 8.40 14.17 18.91
CA GLU A 29 6.98 13.83 19.00
C GLU A 29 6.55 12.75 18.02
N LYS A 30 7.27 12.63 16.91
CA LYS A 30 6.98 11.68 15.84
C LYS A 30 8.20 10.82 15.55
N ASN A 31 8.10 9.52 15.76
CA ASN A 31 9.19 8.59 15.48
C ASN A 31 9.60 8.56 14.01
N PHE A 32 8.71 9.01 13.11
CA PHE A 32 8.93 9.12 11.67
C PHE A 32 8.11 10.29 11.12
N ALA A 33 8.77 11.39 10.80
CA ALA A 33 8.19 12.57 10.16
C ALA A 33 8.60 12.61 8.69
N LYS A 34 7.61 12.61 7.81
CA LYS A 34 7.77 12.73 6.36
C LYS A 34 7.61 14.17 5.96
N TYR A 35 8.42 14.61 5.01
CA TYR A 35 8.32 15.93 4.43
C TYR A 35 8.25 15.84 2.91
N GLU A 36 7.33 16.57 2.32
CA GLU A 36 7.31 16.75 0.87
C GLU A 36 8.34 17.80 0.45
N PHE A 37 8.74 17.79 -0.81
CA PHE A 37 9.71 18.79 -1.28
C PHE A 37 9.13 20.20 -1.21
N GLU A 38 7.83 20.32 -1.38
CA GLU A 38 7.05 21.54 -1.27
C GLU A 38 7.15 22.15 0.13
N ASP A 39 7.09 21.33 1.19
CA ASP A 39 7.25 21.79 2.60
C ASP A 39 8.62 22.44 2.82
N ILE A 40 9.66 21.90 2.18
CA ILE A 40 11.03 22.42 2.28
C ILE A 40 11.21 23.70 1.45
N GLU A 41 10.45 23.85 0.37
CA GLU A 41 10.44 25.05 -0.47
C GLU A 41 9.80 26.24 0.23
N GLU A 42 8.79 26.00 1.07
CA GLU A 42 8.15 27.02 1.90
C GLU A 42 9.06 27.51 3.03
N GLY A 43 9.97 26.66 3.51
CA GLY A 43 10.93 27.03 4.55
C GLY A 43 11.88 25.89 4.96
N SER A 44 13.04 26.23 5.49
CA SER A 44 13.95 25.23 6.03
C SER A 44 13.37 24.58 7.29
N ILE A 45 13.40 23.25 7.32
CA ILE A 45 12.93 22.47 8.47
C ILE A 45 14.12 22.18 9.38
N GLN A 46 13.96 22.46 10.66
CA GLN A 46 14.99 22.20 11.68
C GLN A 46 14.36 21.55 12.91
N THR A 47 15.00 20.50 13.41
CA THR A 47 14.59 19.82 14.64
C THR A 47 15.80 19.35 15.43
N SER A 48 15.67 19.32 16.76
CA SER A 48 16.73 18.86 17.66
C SER A 48 16.25 17.65 18.45
N ILE A 49 17.06 16.60 18.49
CA ILE A 49 16.76 15.38 19.24
C ILE A 49 18.05 14.67 19.66
N ASN A 50 18.02 13.98 20.79
CA ASN A 50 19.09 13.06 21.19
C ASN A 50 19.10 11.84 20.27
N GLY A 51 20.26 11.54 19.70
CA GLY A 51 20.38 10.50 18.68
C GLY A 51 19.63 10.90 17.40
N GLY A 52 18.67 10.09 17.00
CA GLY A 52 17.85 10.34 15.82
C GLY A 52 18.53 9.96 14.50
N TRP A 53 17.92 10.38 13.42
CA TRP A 53 18.43 10.21 12.07
C TRP A 53 17.73 11.17 11.11
N VAL A 54 18.37 11.48 10.00
CA VAL A 54 17.79 12.16 8.85
C VAL A 54 18.08 11.34 7.61
N SER A 55 17.10 11.19 6.75
CA SER A 55 17.21 10.34 5.57
C SER A 55 16.54 10.92 4.33
N MET A 56 16.99 10.46 3.17
CA MET A 56 16.28 10.57 1.91
C MET A 56 15.74 9.19 1.56
N VAL A 57 14.42 9.08 1.51
CA VAL A 57 13.70 7.84 1.25
C VAL A 57 13.34 7.78 -0.24
N GLN A 58 13.65 6.65 -0.86
CA GLN A 58 13.24 6.29 -2.21
C GLN A 58 12.38 5.01 -2.16
N LEU A 59 11.87 4.55 -3.31
CA LEU A 59 11.00 3.38 -3.36
C LEU A 59 11.66 2.14 -2.71
N TYR A 60 12.87 1.79 -3.13
CA TYR A 60 13.58 0.59 -2.66
C TYR A 60 14.86 0.89 -1.89
N PHE A 61 15.33 2.13 -1.91
CA PHE A 61 16.60 2.54 -1.35
C PHE A 61 16.42 3.69 -0.37
N ILE A 62 17.38 3.81 0.52
CA ILE A 62 17.45 4.90 1.48
C ILE A 62 18.90 5.35 1.65
N SER A 63 19.11 6.65 1.80
CA SER A 63 20.35 7.20 2.33
C SER A 63 20.02 7.89 3.65
N ALA A 64 20.74 7.53 4.71
CA ALA A 64 20.47 8.02 6.06
C ALA A 64 21.74 8.38 6.81
N TRP A 65 21.76 9.56 7.42
CA TRP A 65 22.74 9.97 8.41
C TRP A 65 22.26 9.58 9.81
N ILE A 66 23.08 8.85 10.53
CA ILE A 66 22.80 8.31 11.86
C ILE A 66 23.92 8.78 12.81
N PRO A 67 23.70 9.88 13.54
CA PRO A 67 24.64 10.35 14.53
C PRO A 67 24.67 9.45 15.77
N PRO A 68 25.64 9.63 16.67
CA PRO A 68 25.70 8.95 17.97
C PRO A 68 24.41 9.15 18.78
N LYS A 69 23.95 8.09 19.47
CA LYS A 69 22.68 8.08 20.21
C LYS A 69 22.69 9.01 21.44
N ASP A 70 23.86 9.23 22.00
CA ASP A 70 24.03 9.94 23.29
C ASP A 70 24.28 11.46 23.14
N GLN A 71 24.18 11.97 21.91
CA GLN A 71 24.43 13.39 21.63
C GLN A 71 23.15 14.06 21.14
N ASN A 72 22.98 15.33 21.49
CA ASN A 72 21.91 16.14 20.95
C ASN A 72 22.32 16.64 19.56
N ASN A 73 21.49 16.33 18.57
CA ASN A 73 21.75 16.62 17.16
C ASN A 73 20.66 17.51 16.58
N ASN A 74 21.10 18.53 15.83
CA ASN A 74 20.21 19.41 15.08
C ASN A 74 20.11 18.90 13.64
N PHE A 75 18.96 18.41 13.24
CA PHE A 75 18.67 18.00 11.88
C PHE A 75 18.13 19.16 11.06
N SER A 76 18.51 19.23 9.80
CA SER A 76 18.13 20.30 8.89
C SER A 76 17.82 19.77 7.50
N LEU A 77 16.66 20.17 6.97
CA LEU A 77 16.27 20.00 5.58
C LEU A 77 16.16 21.37 4.94
N ARG A 78 16.78 21.58 3.79
CA ARG A 78 16.74 22.87 3.09
C ARG A 78 16.95 22.70 1.60
N LYS A 79 16.34 23.59 0.80
CA LYS A 79 16.61 23.72 -0.63
C LYS A 79 17.82 24.61 -0.87
N ILE A 80 18.60 24.28 -1.90
CA ILE A 80 19.69 25.15 -2.35
C ILE A 80 19.11 26.27 -3.23
N THR A 81 19.39 27.51 -2.84
CA THR A 81 18.86 28.66 -3.57
C THR A 81 19.29 28.66 -5.05
N GLY A 82 18.31 28.75 -5.95
CA GLY A 82 18.53 28.78 -7.39
C GLY A 82 18.77 27.42 -8.05
N LYS A 83 18.63 26.31 -7.29
CA LYS A 83 18.77 24.94 -7.80
C LYS A 83 17.62 24.07 -7.35
N ASP A 84 17.35 23.00 -8.09
CA ASP A 84 16.43 21.94 -7.69
C ASP A 84 17.19 20.83 -6.95
N GLU A 85 17.92 21.26 -5.93
CA GLU A 85 18.76 20.42 -5.09
C GLU A 85 18.43 20.67 -3.62
N TYR A 86 18.35 19.59 -2.83
CA TYR A 86 17.95 19.62 -1.44
C TYR A 86 19.07 19.04 -0.58
N ILE A 87 19.31 19.67 0.56
CA ILE A 87 20.28 19.20 1.54
C ILE A 87 19.54 18.61 2.72
N PHE A 88 19.88 17.39 3.08
CA PHE A 88 19.52 16.77 4.33
C PHE A 88 20.79 16.57 5.16
N SER A 89 20.80 17.10 6.36
CA SER A 89 22.01 17.20 7.16
C SER A 89 21.70 17.19 8.65
N TYR A 90 22.73 16.95 9.43
CA TYR A 90 22.68 17.17 10.86
C TYR A 90 23.94 17.89 11.36
N THR A 91 23.80 18.57 12.48
CA THR A 91 24.88 19.23 13.20
C THR A 91 24.85 18.71 14.64
N SER A 92 25.96 18.15 15.09
CA SER A 92 26.12 17.68 16.47
C SER A 92 26.61 18.80 17.39
N GLU A 93 26.62 18.53 18.70
CA GLU A 93 27.21 19.39 19.67
C GLU A 93 28.69 19.61 19.36
N PRO A 94 29.22 20.82 19.65
CA PRO A 94 30.62 21.12 19.41
C PRO A 94 31.52 20.31 20.36
N LEU A 95 32.53 19.66 19.80
CA LEU A 95 33.57 18.96 20.53
C LEU A 95 34.70 19.94 20.87
N SER A 96 34.90 20.24 22.17
CA SER A 96 36.00 21.06 22.63
C SER A 96 37.25 20.19 22.84
N ILE A 97 38.33 20.49 22.11
CA ILE A 97 39.59 19.75 22.18
C ILE A 97 40.65 20.74 22.67
N PHE A 98 41.32 20.41 23.77
CA PHE A 98 42.40 21.24 24.31
C PHE A 98 43.70 21.08 23.51
N ALA A 99 44.58 22.05 23.61
CA ALA A 99 45.87 22.03 22.91
C ALA A 99 46.68 20.78 23.31
N GLY A 100 47.09 19.99 22.33
CA GLY A 100 47.85 18.74 22.56
C GLY A 100 46.97 17.49 22.76
N GLU A 101 45.65 17.61 22.80
CA GLU A 101 44.72 16.49 22.87
C GLU A 101 44.15 16.15 21.49
N SER A 102 43.65 14.94 21.37
CA SER A 102 42.92 14.47 20.17
C SER A 102 41.48 14.12 20.54
N GLY A 103 40.55 14.51 19.71
CA GLY A 103 39.14 14.13 19.81
C GLY A 103 38.72 13.30 18.59
N THR A 104 37.86 12.33 18.80
CA THR A 104 37.30 11.51 17.73
C THR A 104 35.81 11.78 17.64
N TYR A 105 35.34 12.06 16.43
CA TYR A 105 33.92 12.16 16.11
C TYR A 105 33.52 10.99 15.18
N SER A 106 32.54 10.22 15.57
CA SER A 106 32.03 9.11 14.75
C SER A 106 30.61 9.37 14.28
N SER A 107 30.32 9.00 13.07
CA SER A 107 28.99 9.06 12.47
C SER A 107 28.78 7.90 11.52
N GLN A 108 27.57 7.43 11.40
CA GLN A 108 27.21 6.41 10.42
C GLN A 108 26.44 7.04 9.27
N PHE A 109 26.81 6.65 8.05
CA PHE A 109 26.05 6.98 6.84
C PHE A 109 25.68 5.68 6.16
N TYR A 110 24.39 5.38 6.11
CA TYR A 110 23.86 4.20 5.43
C TYR A 110 23.31 4.57 4.07
N VAL A 111 23.76 3.88 3.04
CA VAL A 111 23.20 3.96 1.69
C VAL A 111 22.97 2.53 1.22
N GLY A 112 21.72 2.17 1.02
CA GLY A 112 21.39 0.80 0.66
C GLY A 112 19.90 0.54 0.52
N PRO A 113 19.54 -0.74 0.31
CA PRO A 113 18.15 -1.16 0.21
C PRO A 113 17.40 -0.97 1.53
N LYS A 114 16.10 -0.76 1.46
CA LYS A 114 15.20 -0.66 2.61
C LYS A 114 14.88 -2.06 3.16
N ASP A 115 15.89 -2.78 3.64
CA ASP A 115 15.69 -4.05 4.35
C ASP A 115 15.25 -3.76 5.78
N GLN A 116 14.11 -4.32 6.18
CA GLN A 116 13.50 -4.04 7.48
C GLN A 116 14.39 -4.43 8.66
N LYS A 117 15.08 -5.57 8.57
CA LYS A 117 15.96 -6.05 9.64
C LYS A 117 17.23 -5.21 9.77
N VAL A 118 17.80 -4.84 8.63
CA VAL A 118 19.00 -3.99 8.58
C VAL A 118 18.67 -2.62 9.16
N LEU A 119 17.58 -1.99 8.72
CA LEU A 119 17.19 -0.66 9.19
C LEU A 119 16.87 -0.64 10.69
N ALA A 120 16.14 -1.64 11.19
CA ALA A 120 15.85 -1.78 12.63
C ALA A 120 17.11 -1.97 13.49
N GLY A 121 18.16 -2.57 12.92
CA GLY A 121 19.45 -2.74 13.60
C GLY A 121 20.34 -1.49 13.59
N LEU A 122 20.14 -0.58 12.65
CA LEU A 122 20.95 0.64 12.49
C LEU A 122 20.52 1.76 13.44
N ALA A 123 19.24 2.07 13.47
CA ALA A 123 18.71 3.14 14.30
C ALA A 123 17.26 2.88 14.72
N ASP A 124 16.87 3.41 15.88
CA ASP A 124 15.52 3.28 16.40
C ASP A 124 14.51 3.93 15.45
N TYR A 125 13.49 3.17 15.05
CA TYR A 125 12.42 3.60 14.15
C TYR A 125 12.84 3.92 12.70
N LEU A 126 14.07 3.60 12.30
CA LEU A 126 14.48 3.75 10.90
C LEU A 126 13.75 2.77 9.99
N ASP A 127 13.33 1.62 10.51
CA ASP A 127 12.46 0.63 9.82
C ASP A 127 11.09 1.20 9.42
N LEU A 128 10.62 2.29 10.07
CA LEU A 128 9.37 2.96 9.71
C LEU A 128 9.44 3.69 8.36
N THR A 129 10.64 3.85 7.80
CA THR A 129 10.82 4.36 6.42
C THR A 129 10.29 3.41 5.35
N ILE A 130 10.05 2.14 5.70
CA ILE A 130 9.24 1.20 4.92
C ILE A 130 7.78 1.49 5.24
N ASP A 131 7.12 2.24 4.36
CA ASP A 131 5.82 2.83 4.65
C ASP A 131 4.68 2.03 4.03
N TYR A 132 3.99 1.28 4.85
CA TYR A 132 2.77 0.53 4.44
C TYR A 132 1.50 1.41 4.42
N GLY A 133 1.64 2.75 4.42
CA GLY A 133 0.54 3.70 4.41
C GLY A 133 -0.34 3.62 5.65
N PHE A 134 -1.59 4.08 5.54
CA PHE A 134 -2.55 4.08 6.65
C PHE A 134 -2.97 2.67 7.09
N LEU A 135 -2.73 1.64 6.26
CA LEU A 135 -3.03 0.23 6.58
C LEU A 135 -1.84 -0.54 7.16
N TRP A 136 -0.85 0.16 7.72
CA TRP A 136 0.34 -0.48 8.31
C TRP A 136 -0.01 -1.57 9.35
N MET A 137 -1.13 -1.40 10.08
CA MET A 137 -1.62 -2.41 11.05
C MET A 137 -1.98 -3.75 10.39
N VAL A 138 -2.37 -3.74 9.11
CA VAL A 138 -2.66 -4.94 8.32
C VAL A 138 -1.43 -5.35 7.51
N GLY A 139 -0.70 -4.38 6.98
CA GLY A 139 0.50 -4.62 6.15
C GLY A 139 1.63 -5.32 6.91
N LYS A 140 2.00 -4.83 8.11
CA LYS A 140 3.08 -5.44 8.91
C LYS A 140 2.85 -6.93 9.23
N PRO A 141 1.68 -7.37 9.71
CA PRO A 141 1.40 -8.80 9.90
C PRO A 141 1.45 -9.62 8.60
N ILE A 142 0.99 -9.04 7.48
CA ILE A 142 1.05 -9.71 6.17
C ILE A 142 2.51 -9.92 5.77
N PHE A 143 3.34 -8.88 5.83
CA PHE A 143 4.76 -8.98 5.51
C PHE A 143 5.48 -9.97 6.41
N TRP A 144 5.29 -9.87 7.73
CA TRP A 144 5.88 -10.81 8.68
C TRP A 144 5.49 -12.27 8.39
N THR A 145 4.22 -12.51 8.05
CA THR A 145 3.75 -13.86 7.69
C THR A 145 4.40 -14.34 6.40
N MET A 146 4.50 -13.45 5.40
CA MET A 146 5.13 -13.73 4.11
C MET A 146 6.62 -14.07 4.28
N GLU A 147 7.35 -13.29 5.08
CA GLU A 147 8.75 -13.53 5.43
C GLU A 147 8.95 -14.87 6.16
N LYS A 148 8.05 -15.20 7.10
CA LYS A 148 8.07 -16.50 7.78
C LYS A 148 7.86 -17.66 6.81
N ILE A 149 6.90 -17.55 5.91
CA ILE A 149 6.65 -18.58 4.89
C ILE A 149 7.87 -18.70 3.98
N GLU A 150 8.43 -17.58 3.53
CA GLU A 150 9.63 -17.57 2.69
C GLU A 150 10.79 -18.29 3.36
N SER A 151 11.03 -18.05 4.65
CA SER A 151 12.12 -18.72 5.41
C SER A 151 12.00 -20.25 5.46
N TYR A 152 10.82 -20.83 5.24
CA TYR A 152 10.59 -22.26 5.15
C TYR A 152 10.62 -22.78 3.71
N VAL A 153 10.09 -22.00 2.77
CA VAL A 153 9.90 -22.41 1.37
C VAL A 153 11.10 -22.01 0.50
N GLY A 154 11.86 -20.98 0.92
CA GLY A 154 13.00 -20.44 0.18
C GLY A 154 12.63 -19.74 -1.12
N ASN A 155 11.37 -19.24 -1.25
CA ASN A 155 10.91 -18.61 -2.48
C ASN A 155 9.80 -17.61 -2.21
N TRP A 156 10.02 -16.34 -2.57
CA TRP A 156 9.06 -15.25 -2.37
C TRP A 156 7.76 -15.43 -3.15
N GLY A 157 7.82 -15.95 -4.37
CA GLY A 157 6.62 -16.17 -5.19
C GLY A 157 5.66 -17.17 -4.53
N TRP A 158 6.19 -18.28 -4.00
CA TRP A 158 5.39 -19.22 -3.22
C TRP A 158 4.92 -18.63 -1.89
N ALA A 159 5.71 -17.77 -1.25
CA ALA A 159 5.29 -17.07 -0.04
C ALA A 159 4.07 -16.18 -0.30
N ILE A 160 4.04 -15.43 -1.42
CA ILE A 160 2.89 -14.63 -1.85
C ILE A 160 1.65 -15.50 -2.07
N VAL A 161 1.79 -16.63 -2.77
CA VAL A 161 0.68 -17.56 -3.01
C VAL A 161 0.14 -18.11 -1.69
N LEU A 162 1.01 -18.59 -0.82
CA LEU A 162 0.60 -19.22 0.44
C LEU A 162 -0.02 -18.22 1.42
N VAL A 163 0.51 -16.99 1.51
CA VAL A 163 -0.11 -15.95 2.36
C VAL A 163 -1.49 -15.56 1.84
N THR A 164 -1.68 -15.48 0.52
CA THR A 164 -2.99 -15.20 -0.07
C THR A 164 -3.98 -16.33 0.19
N LEU A 165 -3.55 -17.58 0.10
CA LEU A 165 -4.38 -18.74 0.46
C LEU A 165 -4.75 -18.73 1.95
N LEU A 166 -3.83 -18.39 2.83
CA LEU A 166 -4.06 -18.29 4.27
C LEU A 166 -5.11 -17.21 4.59
N ILE A 167 -4.98 -16.04 3.98
CA ILE A 167 -5.98 -14.95 4.11
C ILE A 167 -7.34 -15.41 3.59
N LYS A 168 -7.39 -16.04 2.41
CA LYS A 168 -8.62 -16.58 1.83
C LYS A 168 -9.26 -17.64 2.72
N PHE A 169 -8.46 -18.50 3.32
CA PHE A 169 -8.94 -19.52 4.25
C PHE A 169 -9.53 -18.90 5.51
N GLY A 170 -8.87 -17.90 6.09
CA GLY A 170 -9.39 -17.15 7.25
C GLY A 170 -10.72 -16.44 6.95
N LEU A 171 -10.87 -15.90 5.73
CA LEU A 171 -12.09 -15.21 5.27
C LEU A 171 -13.14 -16.16 4.65
N TYR A 172 -12.85 -17.47 4.60
CA TYR A 172 -13.74 -18.45 3.98
C TYR A 172 -15.17 -18.46 4.54
N PRO A 173 -15.40 -18.46 5.87
CA PRO A 173 -16.77 -18.51 6.40
C PRO A 173 -17.61 -17.30 5.95
N LEU A 174 -16.98 -16.14 5.86
CA LEU A 174 -17.62 -14.92 5.37
C LEU A 174 -17.92 -14.99 3.87
N SER A 175 -16.97 -15.45 3.09
CA SER A 175 -17.13 -15.66 1.64
C SER A 175 -18.24 -16.68 1.34
N LYS A 176 -18.32 -17.77 2.15
CA LYS A 176 -19.39 -18.77 2.01
C LYS A 176 -20.78 -18.17 2.30
N ALA A 177 -20.90 -17.34 3.34
CA ALA A 177 -22.16 -16.67 3.66
C ALA A 177 -22.64 -15.74 2.53
N SER A 178 -21.70 -14.99 1.93
CA SER A 178 -21.98 -14.12 0.80
C SER A 178 -22.39 -14.90 -0.46
N LEU A 179 -21.64 -15.94 -0.82
CA LEU A 179 -21.99 -16.79 -1.97
C LEU A 179 -23.39 -17.39 -1.82
N LYS A 180 -23.77 -17.79 -0.58
CA LYS A 180 -25.12 -18.27 -0.30
C LYS A 180 -26.19 -17.18 -0.50
N SER A 181 -25.89 -15.93 -0.08
CA SER A 181 -26.79 -14.79 -0.31
C SER A 181 -26.91 -14.47 -1.80
N MET A 182 -25.81 -14.49 -2.54
CA MET A 182 -25.78 -14.26 -3.99
C MET A 182 -26.55 -15.36 -4.75
N ALA A 183 -26.41 -16.63 -4.37
CA ALA A 183 -27.16 -17.73 -4.97
C ALA A 183 -28.66 -17.54 -4.80
N LYS A 184 -29.13 -17.16 -3.59
CA LYS A 184 -30.54 -16.84 -3.36
C LYS A 184 -31.01 -15.63 -4.20
N MET A 185 -30.20 -14.58 -4.33
CA MET A 185 -30.55 -13.44 -5.19
C MET A 185 -30.70 -13.86 -6.67
N ARG A 186 -29.90 -14.83 -7.13
CA ARG A 186 -30.02 -15.37 -8.49
C ARG A 186 -31.35 -16.12 -8.69
N GLU A 187 -31.81 -16.87 -7.69
CA GLU A 187 -33.11 -17.54 -7.73
C GLU A 187 -34.27 -16.55 -7.82
N LEU A 188 -34.12 -15.33 -7.26
CA LEU A 188 -35.13 -14.27 -7.31
C LEU A 188 -35.09 -13.42 -8.60
N GLN A 189 -34.07 -13.56 -9.44
CA GLN A 189 -33.94 -12.77 -10.68
C GLN A 189 -35.19 -12.80 -11.56
N PRO A 190 -35.84 -13.96 -11.87
CA PRO A 190 -37.06 -13.97 -12.70
C PRO A 190 -38.19 -13.17 -12.08
N GLU A 191 -38.37 -13.18 -10.75
CA GLU A 191 -39.39 -12.39 -10.06
C GLU A 191 -39.06 -10.88 -10.13
N LEU A 192 -37.81 -10.51 -10.00
CA LEU A 192 -37.37 -9.12 -10.12
C LEU A 192 -37.54 -8.60 -11.56
N THR A 193 -37.28 -9.43 -12.57
CA THR A 193 -37.52 -9.09 -13.98
C THR A 193 -39.00 -8.82 -14.22
N ARG A 194 -39.87 -9.67 -13.69
CA ARG A 194 -41.32 -9.48 -13.77
C ARG A 194 -41.77 -8.17 -13.07
N LEU A 195 -41.21 -7.87 -11.91
CA LEU A 195 -41.50 -6.61 -11.24
C LEU A 195 -41.03 -5.40 -12.04
N LYS A 196 -39.89 -5.49 -12.73
CA LYS A 196 -39.41 -4.46 -13.64
C LYS A 196 -40.33 -4.23 -14.81
N GLU A 197 -40.90 -5.29 -15.41
CA GLU A 197 -41.88 -5.20 -16.48
C GLU A 197 -43.21 -4.58 -16.03
N LEU A 198 -43.62 -4.87 -14.78
CA LEU A 198 -44.87 -4.33 -14.22
C LEU A 198 -44.80 -2.90 -13.72
N TYR A 199 -43.67 -2.49 -13.15
CA TYR A 199 -43.51 -1.22 -12.46
C TYR A 199 -42.31 -0.40 -12.95
N GLY A 200 -41.74 -0.74 -14.12
CA GLY A 200 -40.53 -0.09 -14.64
C GLY A 200 -40.63 1.43 -14.79
N ASP A 201 -41.82 1.92 -15.11
CA ASP A 201 -42.12 3.35 -15.26
C ASP A 201 -42.30 4.05 -13.92
N ASP A 202 -42.61 3.32 -12.83
CA ASP A 202 -42.74 3.84 -11.47
C ASP A 202 -41.58 3.34 -10.58
N ARG A 203 -40.47 4.05 -10.63
CA ARG A 203 -39.25 3.72 -9.87
C ARG A 203 -39.49 3.55 -8.37
N GLN A 204 -40.40 4.34 -7.81
CA GLN A 204 -40.68 4.30 -6.37
C GLN A 204 -41.44 3.02 -6.01
N LYS A 205 -42.44 2.65 -6.78
CA LYS A 205 -43.18 1.42 -6.61
C LYS A 205 -42.32 0.17 -6.87
N PHE A 206 -41.52 0.18 -7.93
CA PHE A 206 -40.56 -0.89 -8.21
C PHE A 206 -39.60 -1.11 -7.04
N SER A 207 -39.03 -0.03 -6.46
CA SER A 207 -38.11 -0.14 -5.29
C SER A 207 -38.81 -0.70 -4.06
N GLN A 208 -40.07 -0.29 -3.79
CA GLN A 208 -40.84 -0.79 -2.65
C GLN A 208 -41.17 -2.28 -2.79
N GLU A 209 -41.65 -2.70 -3.95
CA GLU A 209 -41.97 -4.11 -4.24
C GLU A 209 -40.73 -4.99 -4.22
N MET A 210 -39.62 -4.53 -4.81
CA MET A 210 -38.33 -5.21 -4.77
C MET A 210 -37.85 -5.42 -3.32
N MET A 211 -37.94 -4.40 -2.46
CA MET A 211 -37.62 -4.52 -1.06
C MET A 211 -38.59 -5.44 -0.31
N GLY A 212 -39.86 -5.50 -0.75
CA GLY A 212 -40.87 -6.44 -0.25
C GLY A 212 -40.47 -7.88 -0.53
N VAL A 213 -40.04 -8.18 -1.76
CA VAL A 213 -39.56 -9.52 -2.16
C VAL A 213 -38.34 -9.92 -1.31
N TYR A 214 -37.34 -9.04 -1.18
CA TYR A 214 -36.15 -9.35 -0.38
C TYR A 214 -36.47 -9.62 1.09
N LYS A 215 -37.42 -8.88 1.68
CA LYS A 215 -37.89 -9.13 3.06
C LYS A 215 -38.63 -10.45 3.18
N ARG A 216 -39.53 -10.76 2.23
CA ARG A 216 -40.31 -12.01 2.23
C ARG A 216 -39.40 -13.24 2.15
N GLU A 217 -38.42 -13.20 1.24
CA GLU A 217 -37.48 -14.30 0.99
C GLU A 217 -36.28 -14.30 1.97
N LYS A 218 -36.25 -13.36 2.92
CA LYS A 218 -35.16 -13.20 3.92
C LYS A 218 -33.78 -13.14 3.28
N VAL A 219 -33.66 -12.42 2.16
CA VAL A 219 -32.41 -12.18 1.44
C VAL A 219 -31.94 -10.76 1.70
N ASN A 220 -30.68 -10.62 2.11
CA ASN A 220 -30.06 -9.32 2.29
C ASN A 220 -29.23 -8.97 1.04
N PRO A 221 -29.63 -7.96 0.25
CA PRO A 221 -28.87 -7.56 -0.94
C PRO A 221 -27.46 -7.06 -0.61
N ALA A 222 -27.25 -6.45 0.57
CA ALA A 222 -25.93 -6.01 1.02
C ALA A 222 -25.02 -7.19 1.46
N GLY A 223 -25.59 -8.37 1.74
CA GLY A 223 -24.83 -9.55 2.16
C GLY A 223 -23.91 -10.09 1.05
N GLY A 224 -24.23 -9.82 -0.21
CA GLY A 224 -23.41 -10.21 -1.37
C GLY A 224 -22.15 -9.38 -1.54
N CYS A 225 -22.18 -8.08 -1.25
CA CYS A 225 -21.05 -7.17 -1.42
C CYS A 225 -20.16 -7.05 -0.19
N PHE A 226 -20.63 -7.46 1.00
CA PHE A 226 -19.91 -7.30 2.26
C PHE A 226 -18.49 -7.90 2.28
N PRO A 227 -18.22 -9.11 1.72
CA PRO A 227 -16.86 -9.64 1.65
C PRO A 227 -15.92 -8.79 0.79
N ILE A 228 -16.44 -8.17 -0.27
CA ILE A 228 -15.64 -7.29 -1.11
C ILE A 228 -15.17 -6.07 -0.30
N LEU A 229 -16.07 -5.46 0.46
CA LEU A 229 -15.75 -4.31 1.30
C LEU A 229 -14.71 -4.67 2.38
N LEU A 230 -14.81 -5.85 3.00
CA LEU A 230 -13.83 -6.32 3.97
C LEU A 230 -12.50 -6.72 3.31
N GLN A 231 -12.54 -7.23 2.09
CA GLN A 231 -11.37 -7.65 1.35
C GLN A 231 -10.56 -6.47 0.81
N MET A 232 -11.19 -5.32 0.51
CA MET A 232 -10.53 -4.14 -0.05
C MET A 232 -9.35 -3.64 0.81
N PRO A 233 -9.49 -3.44 2.14
CA PRO A 233 -8.37 -3.06 2.99
C PRO A 233 -7.21 -4.07 2.95
N VAL A 234 -7.52 -5.36 2.88
CA VAL A 234 -6.50 -6.42 2.80
C VAL A 234 -5.76 -6.37 1.45
N PHE A 235 -6.48 -6.14 0.35
CA PHE A 235 -5.85 -5.97 -0.96
C PHE A 235 -4.96 -4.73 -1.03
N ILE A 236 -5.44 -3.60 -0.51
CA ILE A 236 -4.67 -2.36 -0.47
C ILE A 236 -3.42 -2.56 0.40
N ALA A 237 -3.54 -3.19 1.56
CA ALA A 237 -2.40 -3.48 2.42
C ALA A 237 -1.39 -4.42 1.74
N LEU A 238 -1.85 -5.49 1.08
CA LEU A 238 -0.98 -6.40 0.33
C LEU A 238 -0.30 -5.68 -0.84
N TYR A 239 -1.03 -4.81 -1.55
CA TYR A 239 -0.45 -3.99 -2.62
C TYR A 239 0.70 -3.12 -2.10
N TRP A 240 0.51 -2.41 -0.97
CA TRP A 240 1.56 -1.62 -0.34
C TRP A 240 2.74 -2.47 0.09
N VAL A 241 2.49 -3.62 0.71
CA VAL A 241 3.54 -4.55 1.12
C VAL A 241 4.38 -4.98 -0.07
N LEU A 242 3.75 -5.40 -1.17
CA LEU A 242 4.47 -5.83 -2.37
C LEU A 242 5.18 -4.68 -3.08
N LEU A 243 4.62 -3.46 -3.06
CA LEU A 243 5.23 -2.29 -3.68
C LEU A 243 6.50 -1.84 -2.95
N GLU A 244 6.46 -1.86 -1.62
CA GLU A 244 7.55 -1.37 -0.75
C GLU A 244 8.63 -2.43 -0.47
N SER A 245 8.34 -3.73 -0.69
CA SER A 245 9.28 -4.80 -0.39
C SER A 245 10.42 -4.85 -1.40
N VAL A 246 11.63 -4.57 -0.94
CA VAL A 246 12.85 -4.72 -1.74
C VAL A 246 13.19 -6.19 -1.98
N GLU A 247 12.77 -7.06 -1.10
CA GLU A 247 13.06 -8.50 -1.08
C GLU A 247 12.45 -9.26 -2.28
N ILE A 248 11.36 -8.73 -2.87
CA ILE A 248 10.74 -9.31 -4.06
C ILE A 248 11.47 -8.90 -5.35
N ARG A 249 12.30 -7.88 -5.29
CA ARG A 249 13.05 -7.40 -6.45
C ARG A 249 14.12 -8.42 -6.83
N HIS A 250 14.13 -8.80 -8.12
CA HIS A 250 14.99 -9.85 -8.68
C HIS A 250 14.80 -11.23 -8.01
N ALA A 251 13.70 -11.43 -7.29
CA ALA A 251 13.36 -12.74 -6.73
C ALA A 251 12.66 -13.60 -7.80
N PRO A 252 13.19 -14.79 -8.13
CA PRO A 252 12.55 -15.68 -9.08
C PRO A 252 11.36 -16.40 -8.43
N TRP A 253 10.39 -16.78 -9.25
CA TRP A 253 9.30 -17.66 -8.80
C TRP A 253 9.38 -19.04 -9.44
N ILE A 254 8.82 -19.19 -10.63
CA ILE A 254 8.72 -20.49 -11.32
C ILE A 254 8.78 -20.29 -12.84
N LEU A 255 9.33 -21.26 -13.55
CA LEU A 255 9.42 -21.31 -15.02
C LEU A 255 10.10 -20.05 -15.58
N TRP A 256 9.35 -19.21 -16.28
CA TRP A 256 9.83 -18.01 -16.96
C TRP A 256 9.82 -16.74 -16.11
N ILE A 257 9.32 -16.82 -14.86
CA ILE A 257 9.27 -15.67 -13.97
C ILE A 257 10.56 -15.64 -13.15
N GLU A 258 11.52 -14.88 -13.66
CA GLU A 258 12.84 -14.72 -13.04
C GLU A 258 12.90 -13.51 -12.09
N ASP A 259 11.93 -12.59 -12.18
CA ASP A 259 11.83 -11.40 -11.34
C ASP A 259 10.37 -11.08 -11.06
N LEU A 260 9.96 -11.16 -9.78
CA LEU A 260 8.61 -10.86 -9.34
C LEU A 260 8.26 -9.36 -9.44
N SER A 261 9.24 -8.49 -9.52
CA SER A 261 9.04 -7.05 -9.69
C SER A 261 8.92 -6.63 -11.15
N ALA A 262 9.27 -7.51 -12.09
CA ALA A 262 9.19 -7.26 -13.52
C ALA A 262 7.84 -7.67 -14.11
N ARG A 263 7.55 -7.15 -15.30
CA ARG A 263 6.36 -7.57 -16.05
C ARG A 263 6.56 -8.98 -16.59
N ASP A 264 5.48 -9.77 -16.60
CA ASP A 264 5.49 -11.09 -17.24
C ASP A 264 5.84 -10.94 -18.74
N PRO A 265 7.00 -11.47 -19.19
CA PRO A 265 7.48 -11.29 -20.57
C PRO A 265 6.56 -11.92 -21.62
N TYR A 266 5.82 -12.95 -21.24
CA TYR A 266 4.91 -13.68 -22.15
C TYR A 266 3.43 -13.29 -21.96
N PHE A 267 3.09 -12.41 -21.01
CA PHE A 267 1.71 -12.01 -20.69
C PHE A 267 0.79 -13.18 -20.32
N ILE A 268 1.33 -14.31 -19.90
CA ILE A 268 0.55 -15.51 -19.56
C ILE A 268 -0.28 -15.26 -18.29
N LEU A 269 0.31 -14.65 -17.24
CA LEU A 269 -0.41 -14.35 -16.00
C LEU A 269 -1.58 -13.39 -16.21
N PRO A 270 -1.46 -12.27 -16.93
CA PRO A 270 -2.59 -11.43 -17.31
C PRO A 270 -3.68 -12.16 -18.08
N LEU A 271 -3.32 -13.05 -19.00
CA LEU A 271 -4.29 -13.84 -19.76
C LEU A 271 -5.05 -14.84 -18.87
N ILE A 272 -4.35 -15.54 -17.96
CA ILE A 272 -4.97 -16.43 -16.96
C ILE A 272 -5.92 -15.63 -16.05
N MET A 273 -5.49 -14.45 -15.59
CA MET A 273 -6.31 -13.57 -14.77
C MET A 273 -7.58 -13.13 -15.53
N GLY A 274 -7.45 -12.64 -16.77
CA GLY A 274 -8.58 -12.26 -17.61
C GLY A 274 -9.54 -13.41 -17.87
N GLY A 275 -9.03 -14.58 -18.19
CA GLY A 275 -9.83 -15.79 -18.39
C GLY A 275 -10.58 -16.23 -17.12
N SER A 276 -9.93 -16.17 -15.96
CA SER A 276 -10.55 -16.48 -14.66
C SER A 276 -11.65 -15.46 -14.30
N MET A 277 -11.42 -14.17 -14.57
CA MET A 277 -12.43 -13.12 -14.37
C MET A 277 -13.65 -13.32 -15.27
N LEU A 278 -13.46 -13.64 -16.55
CA LEU A 278 -14.56 -13.95 -17.47
C LEU A 278 -15.35 -15.18 -17.00
N LEU A 279 -14.68 -16.22 -16.54
CA LEU A 279 -15.35 -17.41 -15.98
C LEU A 279 -16.15 -17.04 -14.73
N MET A 280 -15.56 -16.23 -13.83
CA MET A 280 -16.24 -15.78 -12.62
C MET A 280 -17.46 -14.92 -12.94
N GLN A 281 -17.39 -14.01 -13.91
CA GLN A 281 -18.53 -13.18 -14.34
C GLN A 281 -19.68 -14.02 -14.90
N LYS A 282 -19.39 -15.10 -15.65
CA LYS A 282 -20.43 -16.01 -16.14
C LYS A 282 -21.13 -16.79 -15.03
N THR A 283 -20.45 -17.03 -13.90
CA THR A 283 -21.00 -17.77 -12.77
C THR A 283 -21.68 -16.89 -11.72
N GLN A 284 -21.38 -15.58 -11.70
CA GLN A 284 -22.01 -14.63 -10.78
C GLN A 284 -23.28 -14.01 -11.39
N PRO A 285 -24.36 -13.79 -10.58
CA PRO A 285 -25.49 -13.01 -11.01
C PRO A 285 -25.08 -11.54 -11.24
N MET A 286 -25.71 -10.86 -12.20
CA MET A 286 -25.50 -9.42 -12.36
C MET A 286 -25.82 -8.71 -11.03
N PRO A 287 -24.90 -7.89 -10.51
CA PRO A 287 -25.17 -7.11 -9.31
C PRO A 287 -26.32 -6.13 -9.58
N THR A 288 -27.31 -6.14 -8.72
CA THR A 288 -28.53 -5.32 -8.80
C THR A 288 -28.23 -3.81 -8.84
N CYS A 289 -27.08 -3.38 -8.34
CA CYS A 289 -26.61 -1.99 -8.41
C CYS A 289 -26.22 -1.57 -9.85
N LEU A 290 -25.76 -2.46 -10.71
CA LEU A 290 -25.45 -2.13 -12.12
C LEU A 290 -26.72 -2.00 -12.99
N LEU A 291 -27.81 -2.65 -12.63
CA LEU A 291 -29.11 -2.44 -13.28
C LEU A 291 -29.60 -0.98 -13.12
N TYR A 292 -29.26 -0.35 -12.00
CA TYR A 292 -29.63 1.04 -11.72
C TYR A 292 -28.74 2.07 -12.45
N THR A 293 -27.47 1.74 -12.70
CA THR A 293 -26.53 2.63 -13.41
C THR A 293 -26.64 2.53 -14.93
N SER A 294 -27.03 1.36 -15.46
CA SER A 294 -27.22 1.18 -16.91
C SER A 294 -28.45 1.94 -17.41
N ASP A 295 -29.54 1.98 -16.64
CA ASP A 295 -30.73 2.76 -17.00
C ASP A 295 -30.46 4.30 -16.94
N ALA A 296 -29.55 4.75 -16.07
CA ALA A 296 -29.12 6.15 -16.02
C ALA A 296 -28.21 6.54 -17.20
N ALA A 297 -27.47 5.60 -17.77
CA ALA A 297 -26.63 5.81 -18.97
C ALA A 297 -27.49 5.84 -20.25
N ASP A 298 -28.55 5.03 -20.32
CA ASP A 298 -29.49 5.03 -21.45
C ASP A 298 -30.36 6.29 -21.51
N ASP A 299 -30.70 6.90 -20.35
CA ASP A 299 -31.41 8.18 -20.31
C ASP A 299 -30.55 9.37 -20.79
N LEU A 300 -29.20 9.30 -20.65
CA LEU A 300 -28.28 10.32 -21.15
C LEU A 300 -28.04 10.25 -22.67
N THR A 301 -28.38 9.15 -23.31
CA THR A 301 -28.29 8.95 -24.79
C THR A 301 -29.58 9.27 -25.53
N ARG A 302 -30.66 9.63 -24.82
CA ARG A 302 -31.98 9.99 -25.40
C ARG A 302 -32.26 11.51 -25.43
N VAL A 303 -31.27 12.38 -25.27
CA VAL A 303 -31.39 13.84 -25.46
C VAL A 303 -30.79 14.26 -26.79
#